data_7850176c27f415f79cf49c6d3a0c25b8
#
_entry.id   7850176c27f415f79cf49c6d3a0c25b8
#
_cell.length_a   1.000
_cell.length_b   1.000
_cell.length_c   1.000
_cell.angle_alpha   90.00
_cell.angle_beta   90.00
_cell.angle_gamma   90.00
#
_symmetry.space_group_name_H-M   'P 1'
#
loop_
_entity.id
_entity.type
_entity.pdbx_description
1 polymer ?
#
loop_
_entity_poly.entity_id
_entity_poly.type
_entity_poly.pdbx_seq_one_letter_code
_entity_poly.pdbx_strand_id
1 'polypeptide(L)'
;MKNRILNKLFLVSLATLLTIGCEPLDLAPENQFTDSNYWTSIENASTVLNTAYSQMQNSSYFFYNEGLSDNAYNGRGDIAGAASIAAGIHDPSLARFKDEWNNRYAGIKTCNLLLQNIDRIAGDTETIERFKAEARFLRAFQHFQLTTWFGDVPLLDSDPSIEEATTITRTPHSQVIEFVLSELDDVIEILPTKSGYAPQDRGRVTSGAALALKARVLLYEERWDEVVVATEQLMNGEYGDYALFNSYSGIFLPQNEYSNEDILSIQYVPQDRMWGEFFDMAPLSVGARLNALAPTQELVDSYLMLNGRNINDEESGYDEQNPYVNRDPRLTATVVYHLYEWENEDGSSSTIYIKPGTSPGEATDEYVPGSSASPTGYYTRKYFDPQHLSSLQSGLNLILIRYADVLLMNAEAKNELGQFNSSVWDITIKALRERAGFTDASALNFDNTLNQEQLRDVIRNERRTEFAMEGLRIFDIRRWRIAEDVLNGWAHGAQYGIESQDNGYIRANLRTFDPGKHYLWPIPRDERLINNNLTQNPGW
;
A
#
# COMPACT_ATOMS: atom_id res chain seq x y z
N MET A 1 -29.75 -35.33 80.82
CA MET A 1 -28.39 -34.99 80.35
C MET A 1 -28.14 -35.44 78.86
N LYS A 2 -28.65 -36.59 78.43
CA LYS A 2 -28.43 -37.08 77.01
C LYS A 2 -28.92 -36.17 75.90
N ASN A 3 -30.11 -35.54 76.01
CA ASN A 3 -30.67 -34.68 74.96
C ASN A 3 -29.93 -33.32 74.78
N ARG A 4 -29.22 -32.83 75.79
CA ARG A 4 -28.42 -31.59 75.68
C ARG A 4 -27.09 -31.79 74.95
N ILE A 5 -26.54 -32.98 74.99
CA ILE A 5 -25.29 -33.35 74.32
C ILE A 5 -25.56 -33.59 72.84
N LEU A 6 -26.70 -34.25 72.48
CA LEU A 6 -27.09 -34.48 71.09
C LEU A 6 -27.37 -33.20 70.34
N ASN A 7 -28.07 -32.23 70.96
CA ASN A 7 -28.30 -30.90 70.34
C ASN A 7 -27.03 -30.05 70.17
N LYS A 8 -26.03 -30.19 71.05
CA LYS A 8 -24.74 -29.51 70.89
C LYS A 8 -23.90 -30.15 69.79
N LEU A 9 -23.93 -31.49 69.64
CA LEU A 9 -23.26 -32.19 68.56
C LEU A 9 -23.91 -31.87 67.19
N PHE A 10 -25.23 -31.73 67.13
CA PHE A 10 -25.95 -31.37 65.90
C PHE A 10 -25.69 -29.89 65.49
N LEU A 11 -25.55 -28.95 66.46
CA LEU A 11 -25.21 -27.58 66.20
C LEU A 11 -23.74 -27.40 65.73
N VAL A 12 -22.81 -28.17 66.27
CA VAL A 12 -21.41 -28.17 65.84
C VAL A 12 -21.24 -28.81 64.49
N SER A 13 -21.98 -29.89 64.16
CA SER A 13 -21.97 -30.52 62.83
C SER A 13 -22.60 -29.60 61.77
N LEU A 14 -23.62 -28.83 62.12
CA LEU A 14 -24.27 -27.88 61.20
C LEU A 14 -23.38 -26.62 60.96
N ALA A 15 -22.61 -26.21 61.96
CA ALA A 15 -21.65 -25.09 61.85
C ALA A 15 -20.43 -25.47 61.01
N THR A 16 -19.98 -26.74 61.02
CA THR A 16 -18.87 -27.23 60.20
C THR A 16 -19.26 -27.45 58.74
N LEU A 17 -20.57 -27.68 58.43
CA LEU A 17 -21.05 -27.76 57.05
C LEU A 17 -21.22 -26.39 56.35
N LEU A 18 -21.20 -25.28 57.09
CA LEU A 18 -21.34 -23.95 56.53
C LEU A 18 -19.97 -23.27 56.20
N THR A 19 -18.86 -23.94 56.44
CA THR A 19 -17.51 -23.41 56.13
C THR A 19 -16.86 -24.05 54.90
N ILE A 20 -17.56 -24.93 54.18
CA ILE A 20 -17.07 -25.53 52.94
C ILE A 20 -17.98 -25.01 51.80
N GLY A 21 -17.71 -23.82 51.35
CA GLY A 21 -18.47 -23.30 50.22
C GLY A 21 -18.26 -21.82 49.96
N CYS A 22 -17.06 -21.39 49.80
CA CYS A 22 -16.73 -20.19 49.02
C CYS A 22 -15.49 -20.54 48.20
N GLU A 23 -15.68 -21.37 47.17
CA GLU A 23 -14.84 -21.18 46.00
C GLU A 23 -15.28 -19.82 45.39
N PRO A 24 -14.32 -18.96 45.04
CA PRO A 24 -14.69 -17.74 44.32
C PRO A 24 -15.43 -18.15 43.07
N LEU A 25 -16.67 -17.65 42.93
CA LEU A 25 -17.51 -17.78 41.71
C LEU A 25 -16.96 -16.90 40.57
N ASP A 26 -15.67 -16.92 40.39
CA ASP A 26 -14.98 -16.33 39.24
C ASP A 26 -14.73 -17.45 38.22
N LEU A 27 -15.82 -18.18 37.91
CA LEU A 27 -15.83 -19.07 36.79
C LEU A 27 -15.92 -18.22 35.52
N ALA A 28 -14.77 -18.00 34.91
CA ALA A 28 -14.76 -17.54 33.52
C ALA A 28 -15.72 -18.42 32.71
N PRO A 29 -16.61 -17.88 31.86
CA PRO A 29 -17.54 -18.66 31.08
C PRO A 29 -16.77 -19.71 30.27
N GLU A 30 -17.00 -21.00 30.50
CA GLU A 30 -16.30 -22.09 29.80
C GLU A 30 -16.52 -22.06 28.27
N ASN A 31 -17.56 -21.33 27.80
CA ASN A 31 -17.95 -21.18 26.41
C ASN A 31 -17.54 -19.83 25.78
N GLN A 32 -16.72 -19.02 26.46
CA GLN A 32 -16.21 -17.74 25.95
C GLN A 32 -14.72 -17.65 26.22
N PHE A 33 -13.99 -17.14 25.23
CA PHE A 33 -12.59 -16.80 25.43
C PHE A 33 -12.48 -15.61 26.38
N THR A 34 -11.65 -15.78 27.41
CA THR A 34 -11.27 -14.74 28.36
C THR A 34 -9.76 -14.60 28.31
N ASP A 35 -9.22 -13.52 28.81
CA ASP A 35 -7.75 -13.32 28.88
C ASP A 35 -7.04 -14.48 29.60
N SER A 36 -7.69 -15.10 30.59
CA SER A 36 -7.11 -16.19 31.36
C SER A 36 -7.07 -17.54 30.64
N ASN A 37 -7.95 -17.78 29.65
CA ASN A 37 -8.05 -19.08 28.96
C ASN A 37 -7.69 -19.04 27.46
N TYR A 38 -7.45 -17.83 26.90
CA TYR A 38 -7.14 -17.68 25.47
C TYR A 38 -5.67 -17.98 25.16
N TRP A 39 -4.74 -17.47 25.97
CA TRP A 39 -3.27 -17.56 25.74
C TRP A 39 -2.70 -18.89 26.20
N THR A 40 -3.19 -20.00 25.64
CA THR A 40 -2.85 -21.36 26.03
C THR A 40 -2.19 -22.18 24.93
N SER A 41 -2.24 -21.74 23.67
CA SER A 41 -1.67 -22.48 22.55
C SER A 41 -1.10 -21.54 21.46
N ILE A 42 -0.16 -22.07 20.66
CA ILE A 42 0.42 -21.40 19.51
C ILE A 42 -0.65 -21.08 18.43
N GLU A 43 -1.67 -21.91 18.30
CA GLU A 43 -2.79 -21.69 17.36
C GLU A 43 -3.57 -20.42 17.72
N ASN A 44 -3.82 -20.18 19.01
CA ASN A 44 -4.48 -18.95 19.45
C ASN A 44 -3.62 -17.72 19.19
N ALA A 45 -2.32 -17.79 19.47
CA ALA A 45 -1.37 -16.71 19.13
C ALA A 45 -1.31 -16.48 17.61
N SER A 46 -1.29 -17.54 16.81
CA SER A 46 -1.34 -17.47 15.34
C SER A 46 -2.60 -16.75 14.83
N THR A 47 -3.75 -16.98 15.47
CA THR A 47 -5.01 -16.31 15.12
C THR A 47 -4.93 -14.79 15.35
N VAL A 48 -4.34 -14.35 16.47
CA VAL A 48 -4.12 -12.92 16.74
C VAL A 48 -3.12 -12.33 15.75
N LEU A 49 -2.03 -13.04 15.47
CA LEU A 49 -1.03 -12.61 14.49
C LEU A 49 -1.64 -12.49 13.09
N ASN A 50 -2.46 -13.45 12.65
CA ASN A 50 -3.16 -13.38 11.36
C ASN A 50 -4.15 -12.21 11.30
N THR A 51 -4.77 -11.84 12.44
CA THR A 51 -5.57 -10.62 12.55
C THR A 51 -4.71 -9.37 12.32
N ALA A 52 -3.51 -9.30 12.92
CA ALA A 52 -2.57 -8.19 12.69
C ALA A 52 -2.15 -8.08 11.21
N TYR A 53 -1.89 -9.20 10.53
CA TYR A 53 -1.64 -9.23 9.08
C TYR A 53 -2.84 -8.69 8.28
N SER A 54 -4.07 -9.08 8.66
CA SER A 54 -5.28 -8.61 7.97
C SER A 54 -5.49 -7.10 8.10
N GLN A 55 -4.96 -6.49 9.17
CA GLN A 55 -5.02 -5.06 9.46
C GLN A 55 -3.84 -4.27 8.86
N MET A 56 -2.88 -4.92 8.21
CA MET A 56 -1.69 -4.25 7.66
C MET A 56 -2.08 -3.19 6.62
N GLN A 57 -2.92 -3.54 5.67
CA GLN A 57 -3.43 -2.62 4.63
C GLN A 57 -4.70 -3.22 4.01
N ASN A 58 -5.55 -2.40 3.41
CA ASN A 58 -6.70 -2.85 2.63
C ASN A 58 -6.57 -2.46 1.14
N SER A 59 -7.28 -3.17 0.27
CA SER A 59 -7.27 -2.97 -1.18
C SER A 59 -7.73 -1.57 -1.58
N SER A 60 -8.76 -1.06 -0.90
CA SER A 60 -9.30 0.25 -1.24
C SER A 60 -8.27 1.36 -1.06
N TYR A 61 -7.50 1.36 0.05
CA TYR A 61 -6.44 2.33 0.24
C TYR A 61 -5.25 2.09 -0.70
N PHE A 62 -4.93 0.82 -1.00
CA PHE A 62 -3.90 0.49 -1.96
C PHE A 62 -4.18 1.16 -3.32
N PHE A 63 -5.36 0.96 -3.90
CA PHE A 63 -5.70 1.52 -5.20
C PHE A 63 -6.05 3.01 -5.16
N TYR A 64 -6.91 3.43 -4.23
CA TYR A 64 -7.40 4.81 -4.20
C TYR A 64 -6.39 5.84 -3.69
N ASN A 65 -5.26 5.42 -3.12
CA ASN A 65 -4.11 6.30 -2.91
C ASN A 65 -3.57 6.87 -4.23
N GLU A 66 -3.74 6.15 -5.35
CA GLU A 66 -3.39 6.67 -6.67
C GLU A 66 -4.26 7.88 -7.05
N GLY A 67 -5.53 7.88 -6.67
CA GLY A 67 -6.45 9.01 -6.88
C GLY A 67 -6.15 10.26 -6.04
N LEU A 68 -5.26 10.15 -5.03
CA LEU A 68 -4.74 11.30 -4.28
C LEU A 68 -3.62 12.02 -5.03
N SER A 69 -3.05 11.38 -6.06
CA SER A 69 -1.90 11.85 -6.84
C SER A 69 -2.29 12.37 -8.21
N ASP A 70 -1.32 12.82 -8.98
CA ASP A 70 -1.48 13.27 -10.37
C ASP A 70 -1.67 12.12 -11.38
N ASN A 71 -1.62 10.85 -10.93
CA ASN A 71 -1.72 9.68 -11.81
C ASN A 71 -3.15 9.22 -12.09
N ALA A 72 -4.10 9.45 -11.17
CA ALA A 72 -5.47 8.96 -11.35
C ALA A 72 -6.51 9.92 -10.78
N TYR A 73 -7.75 9.75 -11.23
CA TYR A 73 -8.91 10.49 -10.76
C TYR A 73 -9.99 9.54 -10.24
N ASN A 74 -10.50 9.78 -9.03
CA ASN A 74 -11.70 9.14 -8.54
C ASN A 74 -12.94 9.94 -8.99
N GLY A 75 -13.55 9.50 -10.08
CA GLY A 75 -14.65 10.21 -10.72
C GLY A 75 -16.05 9.81 -10.23
N ARG A 76 -16.14 8.85 -9.27
CA ARG A 76 -17.43 8.37 -8.78
C ARG A 76 -17.43 8.11 -7.30
N GLY A 77 -18.38 8.75 -6.63
CA GLY A 77 -18.39 8.78 -5.18
C GLY A 77 -17.10 9.41 -4.65
N ASP A 78 -16.90 9.38 -3.36
CA ASP A 78 -15.65 9.83 -2.74
C ASP A 78 -14.99 8.62 -2.03
N ILE A 79 -14.73 7.56 -2.81
CA ILE A 79 -14.19 6.32 -2.27
C ILE A 79 -12.84 6.62 -1.63
N ALA A 80 -12.67 6.17 -0.41
CA ALA A 80 -11.49 6.44 0.41
C ALA A 80 -11.12 7.95 0.54
N GLY A 81 -12.08 8.86 0.36
CA GLY A 81 -11.88 10.31 0.41
C GLY A 81 -11.02 10.87 -0.74
N ALA A 82 -10.76 10.06 -1.78
CA ALA A 82 -9.74 10.40 -2.78
C ALA A 82 -10.12 11.63 -3.60
N ALA A 83 -11.39 11.79 -3.98
CA ALA A 83 -11.84 12.96 -4.75
C ALA A 83 -11.74 14.26 -3.94
N SER A 84 -12.21 14.25 -2.69
CA SER A 84 -12.18 15.42 -1.81
C SER A 84 -10.75 15.86 -1.45
N ILE A 85 -9.86 14.88 -1.18
CA ILE A 85 -8.46 15.16 -0.85
C ILE A 85 -7.74 15.74 -2.06
N ALA A 86 -7.86 15.11 -3.24
CA ALA A 86 -7.23 15.60 -4.46
C ALA A 86 -7.72 17.00 -4.86
N ALA A 87 -9.01 17.30 -4.64
CA ALA A 87 -9.58 18.62 -4.92
C ALA A 87 -9.21 19.68 -3.86
N GLY A 88 -8.60 19.31 -2.73
CA GLY A 88 -8.24 20.22 -1.64
C GLY A 88 -9.43 20.80 -0.86
N ILE A 89 -10.62 20.18 -0.94
CA ILE A 89 -11.88 20.67 -0.32
C ILE A 89 -12.22 19.94 0.99
N HIS A 90 -11.28 19.17 1.52
CA HIS A 90 -11.45 18.36 2.73
C HIS A 90 -11.15 19.15 4.02
N ASP A 91 -11.70 18.68 5.13
CA ASP A 91 -11.47 19.19 6.48
C ASP A 91 -11.21 18.04 7.47
N PRO A 92 -10.83 18.31 8.73
CA PRO A 92 -10.51 17.27 9.72
C PRO A 92 -11.66 16.29 10.07
N SER A 93 -12.87 16.48 9.55
CA SER A 93 -14.00 15.57 9.74
C SER A 93 -14.16 14.52 8.63
N LEU A 94 -13.36 14.58 7.57
CA LEU A 94 -13.43 13.60 6.49
C LEU A 94 -13.17 12.20 7.05
N ALA A 95 -14.05 11.25 6.76
CA ALA A 95 -14.00 9.89 7.26
C ALA A 95 -12.66 9.20 6.99
N ARG A 96 -12.04 9.45 5.81
CA ARG A 96 -10.74 8.87 5.44
C ARG A 96 -9.65 9.08 6.49
N PHE A 97 -9.57 10.26 7.09
CA PHE A 97 -8.54 10.54 8.09
C PHE A 97 -8.77 9.76 9.38
N LYS A 98 -10.03 9.70 9.84
CA LYS A 98 -10.42 8.91 11.01
C LYS A 98 -10.23 7.41 10.77
N ASP A 99 -10.62 6.92 9.61
CA ASP A 99 -10.52 5.50 9.28
C ASP A 99 -9.05 5.07 9.16
N GLU A 100 -8.19 5.89 8.52
CA GLU A 100 -6.75 5.62 8.49
C GLU A 100 -6.17 5.57 9.90
N TRP A 101 -6.43 6.59 10.73
CA TRP A 101 -5.98 6.66 12.11
C TRP A 101 -6.42 5.42 12.91
N ASN A 102 -7.71 5.12 12.89
CA ASN A 102 -8.28 4.02 13.67
C ASN A 102 -7.77 2.66 13.20
N ASN A 103 -7.68 2.43 11.89
CA ASN A 103 -7.18 1.17 11.35
C ASN A 103 -5.72 0.91 11.75
N ARG A 104 -4.88 1.96 11.71
CA ARG A 104 -3.47 1.85 12.11
C ARG A 104 -3.33 1.54 13.61
N TYR A 105 -4.05 2.28 14.46
CA TYR A 105 -4.02 2.01 15.91
C TYR A 105 -4.68 0.68 16.29
N ALA A 106 -5.69 0.21 15.57
CA ALA A 106 -6.22 -1.14 15.75
C ALA A 106 -5.16 -2.21 15.46
N GLY A 107 -4.38 -2.04 14.38
CA GLY A 107 -3.26 -2.92 14.06
C GLY A 107 -2.17 -2.90 15.14
N ILE A 108 -1.77 -1.72 15.61
CA ILE A 108 -0.80 -1.56 16.72
C ILE A 108 -1.29 -2.26 17.98
N LYS A 109 -2.56 -2.05 18.35
CA LYS A 109 -3.18 -2.70 19.51
C LYS A 109 -3.13 -4.22 19.41
N THR A 110 -3.48 -4.78 18.24
CA THR A 110 -3.43 -6.22 18.02
C THR A 110 -2.01 -6.78 18.18
N CYS A 111 -0.99 -6.08 17.67
CA CYS A 111 0.41 -6.45 17.84
C CYS A 111 0.83 -6.38 19.33
N ASN A 112 0.49 -5.29 20.02
CA ASN A 112 0.81 -5.12 21.44
C ASN A 112 0.15 -6.21 22.29
N LEU A 113 -1.12 -6.54 22.01
CA LEU A 113 -1.83 -7.62 22.69
C LEU A 113 -1.12 -8.97 22.54
N LEU A 114 -0.64 -9.31 21.34
CA LEU A 114 0.17 -10.51 21.12
C LEU A 114 1.46 -10.47 21.93
N LEU A 115 2.24 -9.38 21.80
CA LEU A 115 3.55 -9.23 22.43
C LEU A 115 3.49 -9.29 23.96
N GLN A 116 2.43 -8.76 24.58
CA GLN A 116 2.24 -8.78 26.03
C GLN A 116 1.89 -10.17 26.57
N ASN A 117 1.35 -11.05 25.74
CA ASN A 117 0.76 -12.31 26.22
C ASN A 117 1.45 -13.57 25.70
N ILE A 118 2.20 -13.50 24.61
CA ILE A 118 2.74 -14.69 23.93
C ILE A 118 3.70 -15.50 24.84
N ASP A 119 4.41 -14.87 25.76
CA ASP A 119 5.31 -15.54 26.71
C ASP A 119 4.58 -16.40 27.77
N ARG A 120 3.24 -16.29 27.85
CA ARG A 120 2.41 -17.15 28.71
C ARG A 120 2.18 -18.52 28.08
N ILE A 121 2.44 -18.67 26.79
CA ILE A 121 2.16 -19.88 26.02
C ILE A 121 3.34 -20.84 26.16
N ALA A 122 3.05 -22.09 26.56
CA ALA A 122 4.01 -23.18 26.48
C ALA A 122 4.12 -23.66 25.04
N GLY A 123 5.28 -23.55 24.43
CA GLY A 123 5.46 -23.95 23.04
C GLY A 123 6.92 -23.94 22.60
N ASP A 124 7.13 -24.14 21.30
CA ASP A 124 8.43 -24.07 20.68
C ASP A 124 8.95 -22.62 20.70
N THR A 125 10.12 -22.45 21.31
CA THR A 125 10.74 -21.12 21.49
C THR A 125 11.01 -20.42 20.15
N GLU A 126 11.42 -21.16 19.11
CA GLU A 126 11.71 -20.59 17.81
C GLU A 126 10.44 -20.00 17.17
N THR A 127 9.31 -20.72 17.24
CA THR A 127 8.02 -20.23 16.77
C THR A 127 7.56 -19.00 17.57
N ILE A 128 7.73 -18.99 18.88
CA ILE A 128 7.37 -17.84 19.73
C ILE A 128 8.18 -16.60 19.34
N GLU A 129 9.50 -16.72 19.22
CA GLU A 129 10.37 -15.59 18.85
C GLU A 129 10.07 -15.10 17.42
N ARG A 130 9.79 -16.00 16.48
CA ARG A 130 9.34 -15.64 15.15
C ARG A 130 8.02 -14.84 15.18
N PHE A 131 7.03 -15.29 15.94
CA PHE A 131 5.75 -14.58 16.06
C PHE A 131 5.90 -13.19 16.69
N LYS A 132 6.80 -13.06 17.67
CA LYS A 132 7.17 -11.75 18.24
C LYS A 132 7.78 -10.85 17.17
N ALA A 133 8.71 -11.37 16.37
CA ALA A 133 9.37 -10.61 15.32
C ALA A 133 8.36 -10.18 14.23
N GLU A 134 7.46 -11.07 13.80
CA GLU A 134 6.37 -10.74 12.87
C GLU A 134 5.46 -9.64 13.42
N ALA A 135 5.05 -9.72 14.70
CA ALA A 135 4.21 -8.71 15.34
C ALA A 135 4.93 -7.35 15.48
N ARG A 136 6.22 -7.34 15.81
CA ARG A 136 7.04 -6.13 15.88
C ARG A 136 7.18 -5.47 14.52
N PHE A 137 7.41 -6.25 13.46
CA PHE A 137 7.41 -5.74 12.08
C PHE A 137 6.07 -5.08 11.73
N LEU A 138 4.95 -5.75 11.97
CA LEU A 138 3.61 -5.23 11.67
C LEU A 138 3.33 -3.95 12.45
N ARG A 139 3.75 -3.87 13.73
CA ARG A 139 3.65 -2.68 14.56
C ARG A 139 4.49 -1.53 14.01
N ALA A 140 5.72 -1.80 13.61
CA ALA A 140 6.60 -0.82 12.96
C ALA A 140 6.00 -0.30 11.66
N PHE A 141 5.46 -1.19 10.82
CA PHE A 141 4.75 -0.81 9.58
C PHE A 141 3.58 0.15 9.87
N GLN A 142 2.76 -0.13 10.88
CA GLN A 142 1.61 0.72 11.23
C GLN A 142 2.06 2.10 11.73
N HIS A 143 3.10 2.18 12.59
CA HIS A 143 3.64 3.46 13.05
C HIS A 143 4.27 4.26 11.91
N PHE A 144 4.98 3.60 10.98
CA PHE A 144 5.51 4.25 9.78
C PHE A 144 4.39 4.86 8.93
N GLN A 145 3.30 4.11 8.68
CA GLN A 145 2.16 4.63 7.93
C GLN A 145 1.51 5.83 8.64
N LEU A 146 1.30 5.76 9.95
CA LEU A 146 0.75 6.86 10.74
C LEU A 146 1.59 8.11 10.62
N THR A 147 2.90 8.01 10.91
CA THR A 147 3.77 9.18 10.96
C THR A 147 4.01 9.77 9.57
N THR A 148 3.95 8.94 8.49
CA THR A 148 4.02 9.42 7.10
C THR A 148 2.82 10.30 6.73
N TRP A 149 1.60 9.95 7.20
CA TRP A 149 0.41 10.73 6.91
C TRP A 149 0.23 11.94 7.85
N PHE A 150 0.43 11.74 9.16
CA PHE A 150 0.03 12.68 10.19
C PHE A 150 1.19 13.46 10.84
N GLY A 151 2.44 13.13 10.51
CA GLY A 151 3.61 13.68 11.19
C GLY A 151 3.73 13.15 12.61
N ASP A 152 3.74 14.03 13.61
CA ASP A 152 3.75 13.62 15.02
C ASP A 152 2.49 12.82 15.36
N VAL A 153 2.66 11.66 16.05
CA VAL A 153 1.57 10.77 16.44
C VAL A 153 1.86 10.13 17.80
N PRO A 154 0.86 9.71 18.59
CA PRO A 154 1.10 8.89 19.77
C PRO A 154 1.89 7.62 19.43
N LEU A 155 3.03 7.42 20.09
CA LEU A 155 3.81 6.19 19.99
C LEU A 155 3.31 5.20 21.04
N LEU A 156 2.80 4.05 20.60
CA LEU A 156 2.25 2.99 21.47
C LEU A 156 3.07 1.70 21.30
N ASP A 157 3.97 1.43 22.22
CA ASP A 157 4.75 0.18 22.30
C ASP A 157 4.10 -0.89 23.21
N SER A 158 3.02 -0.49 23.90
CA SER A 158 2.20 -1.32 24.80
C SER A 158 0.72 -0.90 24.67
N ASP A 159 -0.20 -1.70 25.23
CA ASP A 159 -1.63 -1.35 25.25
C ASP A 159 -1.90 -0.37 26.40
N PRO A 160 -2.27 0.88 26.13
CA PRO A 160 -2.49 1.88 27.18
C PRO A 160 -3.79 1.61 27.92
N SER A 161 -3.85 2.01 29.20
CA SER A 161 -5.11 2.13 29.92
C SER A 161 -6.02 3.19 29.29
N ILE A 162 -7.32 3.17 29.63
CA ILE A 162 -8.27 4.17 29.13
C ILE A 162 -7.85 5.60 29.54
N GLU A 163 -7.33 5.76 30.74
CA GLU A 163 -6.85 7.07 31.25
C GLU A 163 -5.65 7.55 30.44
N GLU A 164 -4.65 6.69 30.21
CA GLU A 164 -3.50 7.02 29.37
C GLU A 164 -3.92 7.35 27.95
N ALA A 165 -4.79 6.55 27.31
CA ALA A 165 -5.26 6.77 25.96
C ALA A 165 -5.96 8.14 25.77
N THR A 166 -6.65 8.65 26.82
CA THR A 166 -7.35 9.95 26.77
C THR A 166 -6.46 11.14 27.12
N THR A 167 -5.23 10.90 27.55
CA THR A 167 -4.29 11.95 27.99
C THR A 167 -2.97 11.96 27.23
N ILE A 168 -2.69 10.93 26.42
CA ILE A 168 -1.44 10.79 25.67
C ILE A 168 -1.22 11.99 24.72
N THR A 169 0.02 12.40 24.57
CA THR A 169 0.45 13.43 23.64
C THR A 169 1.01 12.81 22.36
N ARG A 170 1.15 13.62 21.34
CA ARG A 170 1.83 13.23 20.08
C ARG A 170 3.33 13.16 20.34
N THR A 171 3.95 12.07 19.94
CA THR A 171 5.41 11.89 19.90
C THR A 171 5.96 12.51 18.61
N PRO A 172 7.07 13.25 18.65
CA PRO A 172 7.67 13.82 17.45
C PRO A 172 7.96 12.77 16.38
N HIS A 173 7.70 13.12 15.12
CA HIS A 173 7.92 12.26 13.94
C HIS A 173 9.29 11.55 13.98
N SER A 174 10.37 12.31 14.25
CA SER A 174 11.73 11.75 14.29
C SER A 174 11.88 10.63 15.34
N GLN A 175 11.22 10.74 16.51
CA GLN A 175 11.28 9.70 17.54
C GLN A 175 10.46 8.47 17.15
N VAL A 176 9.33 8.66 16.44
CA VAL A 176 8.54 7.55 15.89
C VAL A 176 9.35 6.80 14.83
N ILE A 177 10.08 7.52 13.97
CA ILE A 177 10.96 6.92 12.95
C ILE A 177 12.11 6.13 13.60
N GLU A 178 12.78 6.67 14.60
CA GLU A 178 13.85 5.92 15.30
C GLU A 178 13.32 4.66 15.99
N PHE A 179 12.10 4.71 16.57
CA PHE A 179 11.45 3.51 17.09
C PHE A 179 11.18 2.48 15.96
N VAL A 180 10.64 2.92 14.82
CA VAL A 180 10.38 2.04 13.66
C VAL A 180 11.67 1.39 13.16
N LEU A 181 12.74 2.15 13.02
CA LEU A 181 14.04 1.63 12.57
C LEU A 181 14.63 0.63 13.57
N SER A 182 14.54 0.92 14.87
CA SER A 182 15.00 0.00 15.93
C SER A 182 14.21 -1.32 15.92
N GLU A 183 12.87 -1.26 15.76
CA GLU A 183 12.05 -2.47 15.63
C GLU A 183 12.45 -3.30 14.42
N LEU A 184 12.70 -2.66 13.27
CA LEU A 184 13.09 -3.33 12.03
C LEU A 184 14.49 -3.95 12.16
N ASP A 185 15.45 -3.26 12.77
CA ASP A 185 16.81 -3.79 13.00
C ASP A 185 16.80 -5.06 13.85
N ASP A 186 16.02 -5.07 14.92
CA ASP A 186 15.92 -6.23 15.80
C ASP A 186 15.28 -7.44 15.11
N VAL A 187 14.27 -7.23 14.23
CA VAL A 187 13.53 -8.35 13.63
C VAL A 187 14.19 -8.91 12.37
N ILE A 188 15.03 -8.14 11.68
CA ILE A 188 15.77 -8.60 10.48
C ILE A 188 16.59 -9.86 10.80
N GLU A 189 17.23 -9.91 11.97
CA GLU A 189 18.08 -11.02 12.39
C GLU A 189 17.30 -12.26 12.90
N ILE A 190 16.01 -12.10 13.20
CA ILE A 190 15.16 -13.18 13.75
C ILE A 190 14.29 -13.81 12.68
N LEU A 191 13.78 -12.99 11.74
CA LEU A 191 12.85 -13.44 10.71
C LEU A 191 13.54 -14.36 9.71
N PRO A 192 12.88 -15.45 9.27
CA PRO A 192 13.39 -16.30 8.20
C PRO A 192 13.50 -15.54 6.87
N THR A 193 14.41 -15.98 6.01
CA THR A 193 14.37 -15.60 4.60
C THR A 193 13.16 -16.24 3.90
N LYS A 194 12.86 -15.82 2.67
CA LYS A 194 11.72 -16.34 1.89
C LYS A 194 11.78 -17.88 1.72
N SER A 195 12.97 -18.43 1.51
CA SER A 195 13.20 -19.87 1.41
C SER A 195 13.23 -20.60 2.76
N GLY A 196 13.33 -19.88 3.86
CA GLY A 196 13.32 -20.43 5.23
C GLY A 196 11.92 -20.76 5.76
N TYR A 197 10.86 -20.27 5.10
CA TYR A 197 9.48 -20.59 5.50
C TYR A 197 8.99 -21.90 4.91
N ALA A 198 8.24 -22.65 5.71
CA ALA A 198 7.49 -23.82 5.22
C ALA A 198 6.37 -23.36 4.25
N PRO A 199 5.92 -24.24 3.32
CA PRO A 199 4.92 -23.86 2.31
C PRO A 199 3.61 -23.26 2.85
N GLN A 200 3.16 -23.69 4.03
CA GLN A 200 1.95 -23.19 4.70
C GLN A 200 2.14 -21.79 5.32
N ASP A 201 3.37 -21.35 5.53
CA ASP A 201 3.73 -20.03 6.05
C ASP A 201 4.14 -19.05 4.95
N ARG A 202 3.99 -19.44 3.68
CA ARG A 202 4.29 -18.57 2.54
C ARG A 202 3.45 -17.28 2.61
N GLY A 203 4.08 -16.16 2.34
CA GLY A 203 3.45 -14.83 2.42
C GLY A 203 3.61 -14.13 3.77
N ARG A 204 4.17 -14.81 4.79
CA ARG A 204 4.57 -14.14 6.04
C ARG A 204 5.78 -13.23 5.82
N VAL A 205 5.94 -12.27 6.71
CA VAL A 205 7.04 -11.30 6.67
C VAL A 205 8.38 -12.01 6.80
N THR A 206 9.30 -11.68 5.91
CA THR A 206 10.66 -12.22 5.84
C THR A 206 11.69 -11.20 6.33
N SER A 207 12.92 -11.65 6.63
CA SER A 207 14.05 -10.76 6.90
C SER A 207 14.28 -9.76 5.76
N GLY A 208 14.17 -10.22 4.50
CA GLY A 208 14.26 -9.34 3.34
C GLY A 208 13.12 -8.32 3.24
N ALA A 209 11.90 -8.67 3.66
CA ALA A 209 10.78 -7.73 3.72
C ALA A 209 11.02 -6.65 4.80
N ALA A 210 11.58 -7.04 5.95
CA ALA A 210 11.93 -6.10 7.01
C ALA A 210 13.04 -5.13 6.57
N LEU A 211 14.07 -5.63 5.90
CA LEU A 211 15.16 -4.80 5.35
C LEU A 211 14.66 -3.88 4.21
N ALA A 212 13.76 -4.36 3.36
CA ALA A 212 13.17 -3.54 2.30
C ALA A 212 12.27 -2.43 2.84
N LEU A 213 11.49 -2.70 3.91
CA LEU A 213 10.73 -1.67 4.61
C LEU A 213 11.68 -0.66 5.28
N LYS A 214 12.75 -1.12 5.93
CA LYS A 214 13.80 -0.24 6.49
C LYS A 214 14.38 0.67 5.43
N ALA A 215 14.75 0.15 4.25
CA ALA A 215 15.25 0.94 3.14
C ALA A 215 14.24 2.02 2.70
N ARG A 216 12.94 1.70 2.66
CA ARG A 216 11.87 2.66 2.32
C ARG A 216 11.71 3.74 3.40
N VAL A 217 11.78 3.38 4.69
CA VAL A 217 11.76 4.35 5.80
C VAL A 217 12.95 5.32 5.68
N LEU A 218 14.15 4.77 5.50
CA LEU A 218 15.38 5.56 5.34
C LEU A 218 15.35 6.47 4.11
N LEU A 219 14.75 6.00 2.99
CA LEU A 219 14.53 6.80 1.78
C LEU A 219 13.61 7.99 2.05
N TYR A 220 12.56 7.81 2.85
CA TYR A 220 11.61 8.89 3.18
C TYR A 220 12.25 9.94 4.11
N GLU A 221 13.23 9.52 4.92
CA GLU A 221 14.02 10.38 5.81
C GLU A 221 15.31 10.93 5.14
N GLU A 222 15.50 10.71 3.84
CA GLU A 222 16.67 11.17 3.07
C GLU A 222 18.02 10.70 3.65
N ARG A 223 18.03 9.54 4.34
CA ARG A 223 19.24 8.92 4.92
C ARG A 223 19.95 8.08 3.86
N TRP A 224 20.44 8.74 2.82
CA TRP A 224 20.90 8.14 1.57
C TRP A 224 21.98 7.06 1.71
N ASP A 225 23.00 7.29 2.55
CA ASP A 225 24.06 6.29 2.77
C ASP A 225 23.49 4.98 3.33
N GLU A 226 22.53 5.06 4.24
CA GLU A 226 21.90 3.89 4.86
C GLU A 226 20.93 3.20 3.89
N VAL A 227 20.26 3.95 3.01
CA VAL A 227 19.45 3.38 1.90
C VAL A 227 20.35 2.53 1.00
N VAL A 228 21.52 3.04 0.62
CA VAL A 228 22.46 2.30 -0.23
C VAL A 228 22.87 1.00 0.44
N VAL A 229 23.25 1.02 1.73
CA VAL A 229 23.65 -0.18 2.46
C VAL A 229 22.52 -1.21 2.46
N ALA A 230 21.30 -0.82 2.86
CA ALA A 230 20.17 -1.72 2.97
C ALA A 230 19.76 -2.31 1.61
N THR A 231 19.76 -1.50 0.56
CA THR A 231 19.40 -1.96 -0.79
C THR A 231 20.48 -2.87 -1.40
N GLU A 232 21.77 -2.56 -1.21
CA GLU A 232 22.87 -3.43 -1.68
C GLU A 232 22.86 -4.79 -0.98
N GLN A 233 22.55 -4.88 0.31
CA GLN A 233 22.39 -6.15 1.01
C GLN A 233 21.28 -7.01 0.39
N LEU A 234 20.12 -6.39 0.04
CA LEU A 234 19.05 -7.10 -0.68
C LEU A 234 19.47 -7.53 -2.09
N MET A 235 20.16 -6.65 -2.83
CA MET A 235 20.64 -6.94 -4.19
C MET A 235 21.73 -8.02 -4.22
N ASN A 236 22.50 -8.17 -3.15
CA ASN A 236 23.53 -9.20 -2.99
C ASN A 236 22.98 -10.54 -2.46
N GLY A 237 21.68 -10.62 -2.14
CA GLY A 237 21.04 -11.85 -1.68
C GLY A 237 21.30 -12.22 -0.21
N GLU A 238 21.80 -11.28 0.61
CA GLU A 238 22.13 -11.56 2.02
C GLU A 238 20.90 -11.95 2.84
N TYR A 239 19.73 -11.40 2.50
CA TYR A 239 18.45 -11.62 3.19
C TYR A 239 17.39 -12.28 2.31
N GLY A 240 17.80 -12.98 1.26
CA GLY A 240 16.96 -13.74 0.34
C GLY A 240 17.22 -13.44 -1.12
N ASP A 241 16.91 -14.40 -1.97
CA ASP A 241 17.13 -14.30 -3.42
C ASP A 241 15.97 -13.54 -4.08
N TYR A 242 16.20 -12.28 -4.40
CA TYR A 242 15.25 -11.43 -5.11
C TYR A 242 15.74 -11.09 -6.51
N ALA A 243 14.83 -11.02 -7.48
CA ALA A 243 15.13 -10.67 -8.85
C ALA A 243 13.89 -10.11 -9.56
N LEU A 244 14.08 -9.31 -10.60
CA LEU A 244 12.98 -8.89 -11.45
C LEU A 244 12.28 -10.10 -12.08
N PHE A 245 10.96 -10.10 -12.07
CA PHE A 245 10.18 -11.07 -12.83
C PHE A 245 10.30 -10.75 -14.32
N ASN A 246 10.34 -11.76 -15.16
CA ASN A 246 10.64 -11.62 -16.59
C ASN A 246 9.56 -10.90 -17.43
N SER A 247 8.41 -10.59 -16.85
CA SER A 247 7.31 -9.90 -17.50
C SER A 247 6.69 -8.84 -16.59
N TYR A 248 6.67 -7.59 -17.03
CA TYR A 248 6.04 -6.52 -16.26
C TYR A 248 4.57 -6.78 -15.96
N SER A 249 3.78 -7.10 -16.99
CA SER A 249 2.35 -7.39 -16.81
C SER A 249 2.10 -8.72 -16.09
N GLY A 250 3.00 -9.68 -16.27
CA GLY A 250 2.86 -11.03 -15.71
C GLY A 250 2.95 -11.07 -14.19
N ILE A 251 3.69 -10.14 -13.56
CA ILE A 251 3.83 -10.14 -12.08
C ILE A 251 2.49 -9.88 -11.37
N PHE A 252 1.53 -9.24 -12.03
CA PHE A 252 0.23 -8.89 -11.48
C PHE A 252 -0.87 -9.92 -11.81
N LEU A 253 -0.49 -11.17 -12.07
CA LEU A 253 -1.41 -12.26 -12.39
C LEU A 253 -1.36 -13.36 -11.31
N PRO A 254 -2.49 -14.01 -10.98
CA PRO A 254 -2.59 -14.98 -9.89
C PRO A 254 -1.58 -16.14 -9.97
N GLN A 255 -1.28 -16.63 -11.18
CA GLN A 255 -0.34 -17.75 -11.38
C GLN A 255 1.12 -17.39 -11.08
N ASN A 256 1.46 -16.11 -10.90
CA ASN A 256 2.81 -15.62 -10.68
C ASN A 256 3.01 -15.02 -9.28
N GLU A 257 2.04 -15.24 -8.38
CA GLU A 257 2.18 -14.85 -6.98
C GLU A 257 3.43 -15.48 -6.35
N TYR A 258 3.98 -14.77 -5.37
CA TYR A 258 5.20 -15.18 -4.67
C TYR A 258 6.43 -15.34 -5.57
N SER A 259 6.45 -14.67 -6.73
CA SER A 259 7.64 -14.62 -7.59
C SER A 259 8.85 -14.03 -6.85
N ASN A 260 10.06 -14.17 -7.41
CA ASN A 260 11.25 -13.60 -6.78
C ASN A 260 11.26 -12.06 -6.75
N GLU A 261 10.37 -11.40 -7.48
CA GLU A 261 10.20 -9.95 -7.38
C GLU A 261 9.32 -9.53 -6.19
N ASP A 262 8.37 -10.37 -5.75
CA ASP A 262 7.50 -10.10 -4.60
C ASP A 262 8.28 -10.20 -3.28
N ILE A 263 8.42 -9.09 -2.57
CA ILE A 263 9.09 -9.00 -1.28
C ILE A 263 8.08 -8.95 -0.14
N LEU A 264 7.03 -8.14 -0.27
CA LEU A 264 5.97 -7.99 0.72
C LEU A 264 4.64 -7.74 0.04
N SER A 265 3.64 -8.56 0.33
CA SER A 265 2.30 -8.45 -0.23
C SER A 265 1.22 -8.50 0.84
N ILE A 266 0.10 -7.81 0.59
CA ILE A 266 -1.15 -8.07 1.29
C ILE A 266 -1.69 -9.40 0.79
N GLN A 267 -1.86 -10.34 1.70
CA GLN A 267 -2.32 -11.68 1.34
C GLN A 267 -3.83 -11.69 1.18
N TYR A 268 -4.29 -12.14 0.03
CA TYR A 268 -5.68 -12.46 -0.27
C TYR A 268 -5.82 -13.94 -0.58
N VAL A 269 -7.01 -14.49 -0.42
CA VAL A 269 -7.28 -15.91 -0.63
C VAL A 269 -8.59 -16.04 -1.36
N PRO A 270 -8.63 -16.70 -2.52
CA PRO A 270 -9.88 -16.95 -3.24
C PRO A 270 -10.95 -17.56 -2.33
N GLN A 271 -12.16 -17.02 -2.36
CA GLN A 271 -13.35 -17.37 -1.57
C GLN A 271 -13.33 -16.95 -0.10
N ASP A 272 -12.16 -16.79 0.56
CA ASP A 272 -12.07 -16.48 1.98
C ASP A 272 -11.81 -15.00 2.24
N ARG A 273 -10.84 -14.42 1.54
CA ARG A 273 -10.48 -12.99 1.62
C ARG A 273 -10.23 -12.45 0.24
N MET A 274 -11.17 -11.68 -0.28
CA MET A 274 -11.14 -11.17 -1.65
C MET A 274 -11.28 -9.66 -1.68
N TRP A 275 -10.94 -9.07 -2.82
CA TRP A 275 -11.11 -7.65 -3.13
C TRP A 275 -11.72 -7.50 -4.54
N GLY A 276 -12.23 -6.31 -4.87
CA GLY A 276 -12.99 -6.14 -6.10
C GLY A 276 -12.80 -4.80 -6.80
N GLU A 277 -11.82 -3.99 -6.40
CA GLU A 277 -11.61 -2.64 -6.93
C GLU A 277 -11.25 -2.62 -8.41
N PHE A 278 -10.65 -3.67 -8.97
CA PHE A 278 -10.36 -3.72 -10.41
C PHE A 278 -11.62 -3.70 -11.29
N PHE A 279 -12.78 -4.13 -10.76
CA PHE A 279 -14.07 -3.96 -11.45
C PHE A 279 -14.58 -2.53 -11.47
N ASP A 280 -13.96 -1.65 -10.70
CA ASP A 280 -14.23 -0.21 -10.71
C ASP A 280 -13.17 0.56 -11.52
N MET A 281 -12.24 -0.14 -12.20
CA MET A 281 -11.12 0.44 -12.96
C MET A 281 -11.03 -0.06 -14.40
N ALA A 282 -11.50 -1.28 -14.68
CA ALA A 282 -11.45 -1.90 -16.00
C ALA A 282 -12.58 -1.41 -16.92
N PRO A 283 -12.51 -1.68 -18.27
CA PRO A 283 -13.61 -1.41 -19.20
C PRO A 283 -14.89 -2.17 -18.82
N LEU A 284 -16.03 -1.55 -19.09
CA LEU A 284 -17.34 -2.15 -18.82
C LEU A 284 -17.62 -3.34 -19.76
N SER A 285 -17.14 -3.26 -21.00
CA SER A 285 -17.31 -4.32 -22.02
C SER A 285 -16.62 -5.64 -21.64
N VAL A 286 -15.66 -5.61 -20.70
CA VAL A 286 -14.97 -6.79 -20.20
C VAL A 286 -15.49 -7.26 -18.84
N GLY A 287 -16.65 -6.76 -18.40
CA GLY A 287 -17.34 -7.23 -17.21
C GLY A 287 -17.25 -6.32 -15.99
N ALA A 288 -16.58 -5.17 -16.07
CA ALA A 288 -16.54 -4.22 -14.97
C ALA A 288 -17.93 -3.61 -14.68
N ARG A 289 -18.16 -3.16 -13.46
CA ARG A 289 -19.46 -2.59 -13.02
C ARG A 289 -19.64 -1.14 -13.43
N LEU A 290 -18.60 -0.36 -13.21
CA LEU A 290 -18.52 1.07 -13.51
C LEU A 290 -17.03 1.45 -13.46
N ASN A 291 -16.68 2.64 -13.95
CA ASN A 291 -15.33 3.13 -13.76
C ASN A 291 -15.32 4.25 -12.70
N ALA A 292 -14.69 3.98 -11.56
CA ALA A 292 -14.56 4.93 -10.45
C ALA A 292 -13.15 5.52 -10.34
N LEU A 293 -12.10 4.73 -10.57
CA LEU A 293 -10.70 5.16 -10.53
C LEU A 293 -10.09 5.03 -11.93
N ALA A 294 -9.78 6.15 -12.55
CA ALA A 294 -9.31 6.23 -13.91
C ALA A 294 -7.94 6.92 -14.01
N PRO A 295 -7.00 6.41 -14.84
CA PRO A 295 -5.75 7.10 -15.14
C PRO A 295 -5.99 8.50 -15.73
N THR A 296 -5.09 9.44 -15.42
CA THR A 296 -5.08 10.79 -15.97
C THR A 296 -4.25 10.88 -17.26
N GLN A 297 -4.44 11.95 -18.04
CA GLN A 297 -3.57 12.27 -19.16
C GLN A 297 -2.14 12.52 -18.70
N GLU A 298 -1.96 13.14 -17.54
CA GLU A 298 -0.66 13.43 -16.94
C GLU A 298 0.15 12.14 -16.65
N LEU A 299 -0.52 11.03 -16.31
CA LEU A 299 0.12 9.73 -16.24
C LEU A 299 0.46 9.19 -17.63
N VAL A 300 -0.46 9.25 -18.58
CA VAL A 300 -0.22 8.78 -19.97
C VAL A 300 0.95 9.51 -20.61
N ASP A 301 1.07 10.81 -20.39
CA ASP A 301 2.16 11.64 -20.92
C ASP A 301 3.52 11.32 -20.28
N SER A 302 3.54 10.81 -19.06
CA SER A 302 4.78 10.45 -18.37
C SER A 302 5.50 9.23 -18.94
N TYR A 303 4.81 8.38 -19.68
CA TYR A 303 5.43 7.24 -20.37
C TYR A 303 6.28 7.74 -21.54
N LEU A 304 7.50 7.26 -21.64
CA LEU A 304 8.45 7.66 -22.67
C LEU A 304 8.09 7.06 -24.04
N MET A 305 8.75 7.53 -25.07
CA MET A 305 8.84 6.83 -26.35
C MET A 305 9.82 5.65 -26.25
N LEU A 306 9.75 4.67 -27.15
CA LEU A 306 10.65 3.51 -27.16
C LEU A 306 12.13 3.88 -27.26
N ASN A 307 12.45 5.06 -27.82
CA ASN A 307 13.82 5.59 -27.84
C ASN A 307 14.25 6.25 -26.52
N GLY A 308 13.43 6.19 -25.47
CA GLY A 308 13.72 6.73 -24.14
C GLY A 308 13.48 8.24 -23.98
N ARG A 309 12.98 8.92 -25.02
CA ARG A 309 12.70 10.37 -24.98
C ARG A 309 11.29 10.66 -24.47
N ASN A 310 11.13 11.84 -23.84
CA ASN A 310 9.81 12.36 -23.48
C ASN A 310 9.05 12.75 -24.76
N ILE A 311 7.71 12.63 -24.76
CA ILE A 311 6.83 12.99 -25.90
C ILE A 311 6.99 14.45 -26.35
N ASN A 312 7.39 15.35 -25.46
CA ASN A 312 7.59 16.76 -25.76
C ASN A 312 8.98 17.07 -26.36
N ASP A 313 9.87 16.10 -26.45
CA ASP A 313 11.18 16.25 -27.08
C ASP A 313 11.00 16.24 -28.62
N GLU A 314 11.55 17.22 -29.32
CA GLU A 314 11.44 17.34 -30.80
C GLU A 314 11.97 16.10 -31.54
N GLU A 315 12.95 15.39 -30.95
CA GLU A 315 13.54 14.18 -31.51
C GLU A 315 12.87 12.88 -31.00
N SER A 316 11.77 13.00 -30.25
CA SER A 316 11.06 11.84 -29.68
C SER A 316 10.41 10.96 -30.74
N GLY A 317 9.98 11.57 -31.85
CA GLY A 317 9.18 10.89 -32.88
C GLY A 317 7.73 10.67 -32.46
N TYR A 318 7.24 11.39 -31.44
CA TYR A 318 5.83 11.34 -31.02
C TYR A 318 4.90 11.85 -32.12
N ASP A 319 3.81 11.13 -32.33
CA ASP A 319 2.77 11.47 -33.30
C ASP A 319 1.43 11.67 -32.57
N GLU A 320 0.94 12.90 -32.53
CA GLU A 320 -0.35 13.24 -31.90
C GLU A 320 -1.56 12.54 -32.55
N GLN A 321 -1.44 12.09 -33.82
CA GLN A 321 -2.51 11.32 -34.50
C GLN A 321 -2.50 9.86 -34.08
N ASN A 322 -1.37 9.36 -33.56
CA ASN A 322 -1.16 7.99 -33.10
C ASN A 322 -0.48 7.99 -31.71
N PRO A 323 -1.09 8.58 -30.66
CA PRO A 323 -0.42 8.95 -29.40
C PRO A 323 0.05 7.76 -28.56
N TYR A 324 -0.37 6.55 -28.89
CA TYR A 324 -0.03 5.33 -28.14
C TYR A 324 0.97 4.43 -28.87
N VAL A 325 1.39 4.81 -30.09
CA VAL A 325 2.34 4.03 -30.90
C VAL A 325 3.78 4.33 -30.48
N ASN A 326 4.63 3.31 -30.43
CA ASN A 326 6.05 3.41 -30.07
C ASN A 326 6.30 4.02 -28.67
N ARG A 327 5.37 3.80 -27.73
CA ARG A 327 5.49 4.22 -26.34
C ARG A 327 6.12 3.13 -25.47
N ASP A 328 6.56 3.51 -24.30
CA ASP A 328 6.97 2.60 -23.21
C ASP A 328 5.95 1.44 -23.09
N PRO A 329 6.39 0.18 -23.17
CA PRO A 329 5.45 -0.96 -23.13
C PRO A 329 4.62 -1.05 -21.83
N ARG A 330 5.09 -0.42 -20.73
CA ARG A 330 4.33 -0.34 -19.48
C ARG A 330 3.06 0.49 -19.61
N LEU A 331 2.99 1.43 -20.59
CA LEU A 331 1.75 2.14 -20.88
C LEU A 331 0.62 1.17 -21.21
N THR A 332 0.83 0.30 -22.19
CA THR A 332 -0.18 -0.70 -22.61
C THR A 332 -0.44 -1.76 -21.51
N ALA A 333 0.56 -2.08 -20.70
CA ALA A 333 0.40 -3.01 -19.59
C ALA A 333 -0.40 -2.42 -18.40
N THR A 334 -0.50 -1.09 -18.32
CA THR A 334 -1.14 -0.39 -17.21
C THR A 334 -2.45 0.30 -17.58
N VAL A 335 -2.48 0.98 -18.72
CA VAL A 335 -3.58 1.86 -19.16
C VAL A 335 -4.26 1.30 -20.40
N VAL A 336 -5.59 1.29 -20.38
CA VAL A 336 -6.44 0.99 -21.54
C VAL A 336 -6.88 2.31 -22.16
N TYR A 337 -6.61 2.48 -23.44
CA TYR A 337 -6.90 3.67 -24.24
C TYR A 337 -7.75 3.31 -25.46
N HIS A 338 -8.17 4.28 -26.23
CA HIS A 338 -8.99 4.05 -27.42
C HIS A 338 -8.30 3.14 -28.45
N LEU A 339 -9.01 2.13 -28.95
CA LEU A 339 -8.53 1.06 -29.82
C LEU A 339 -7.51 0.12 -29.16
N TYR A 340 -7.56 0.00 -27.83
CA TYR A 340 -6.79 -1.00 -27.12
C TYR A 340 -7.28 -2.42 -27.48
N GLU A 341 -6.34 -3.32 -27.79
CA GLU A 341 -6.66 -4.73 -28.05
C GLU A 341 -6.60 -5.50 -26.71
N TRP A 342 -7.78 -5.81 -26.19
CA TRP A 342 -7.93 -6.54 -24.96
C TRP A 342 -7.89 -8.04 -25.22
N GLU A 343 -6.92 -8.74 -24.63
CA GLU A 343 -6.84 -10.20 -24.68
C GLU A 343 -7.83 -10.80 -23.68
N ASN A 344 -8.75 -11.63 -24.19
CA ASN A 344 -9.74 -12.36 -23.43
C ASN A 344 -9.18 -13.71 -22.93
N GLU A 345 -9.84 -14.33 -21.95
CA GLU A 345 -9.44 -15.64 -21.38
C GLU A 345 -9.38 -16.78 -22.42
N ASP A 346 -10.23 -16.73 -23.44
CA ASP A 346 -10.29 -17.73 -24.50
C ASP A 346 -9.21 -17.54 -25.58
N GLY A 347 -8.31 -16.55 -25.42
CA GLY A 347 -7.26 -16.20 -26.37
C GLY A 347 -7.74 -15.36 -27.55
N SER A 348 -9.01 -14.95 -27.59
CA SER A 348 -9.51 -13.96 -28.56
C SER A 348 -9.14 -12.55 -28.13
N SER A 349 -9.22 -11.58 -29.05
CA SER A 349 -9.06 -10.15 -28.75
C SER A 349 -10.36 -9.40 -28.93
N SER A 350 -10.58 -8.39 -28.07
CA SER A 350 -11.67 -7.43 -28.18
C SER A 350 -11.09 -6.03 -28.26
N THR A 351 -11.47 -5.25 -29.27
CA THR A 351 -11.05 -3.84 -29.39
C THR A 351 -11.90 -2.96 -28.50
N ILE A 352 -11.27 -2.16 -27.63
CA ILE A 352 -11.96 -1.25 -26.70
C ILE A 352 -12.15 0.12 -27.37
N TYR A 353 -13.40 0.52 -27.59
CA TYR A 353 -13.78 1.79 -28.20
C TYR A 353 -14.13 2.80 -27.11
N ILE A 354 -13.33 3.84 -26.95
CA ILE A 354 -13.50 4.85 -25.88
C ILE A 354 -13.84 6.23 -26.43
N LYS A 355 -13.32 6.57 -27.63
CA LYS A 355 -13.63 7.85 -28.25
C LYS A 355 -15.11 7.90 -28.64
N PRO A 356 -15.85 8.98 -28.29
CA PRO A 356 -17.28 9.09 -28.58
C PRO A 356 -17.63 8.90 -30.05
N GLY A 357 -18.67 8.10 -30.33
CA GLY A 357 -19.20 7.88 -31.67
C GLY A 357 -18.37 6.98 -32.57
N THR A 358 -17.46 6.17 -32.01
CA THR A 358 -16.58 5.28 -32.81
C THR A 358 -16.90 3.80 -32.65
N SER A 359 -17.71 3.41 -31.66
CA SER A 359 -18.10 2.01 -31.45
C SER A 359 -18.90 1.46 -32.63
N PRO A 360 -18.56 0.28 -33.17
CA PRO A 360 -19.32 -0.36 -34.24
C PRO A 360 -20.65 -0.97 -33.79
N GLY A 361 -20.88 -1.03 -32.46
CA GLY A 361 -22.06 -1.60 -31.82
C GLY A 361 -22.52 -0.76 -30.64
N GLU A 362 -22.71 -1.39 -29.47
CA GLU A 362 -23.05 -0.67 -28.25
C GLU A 362 -21.86 0.17 -27.74
N ALA A 363 -22.14 1.43 -27.38
CA ALA A 363 -21.15 2.40 -26.93
C ALA A 363 -20.83 2.22 -25.42
N THR A 364 -20.52 0.98 -24.99
CA THR A 364 -20.43 0.61 -23.58
C THR A 364 -19.27 1.33 -22.85
N ASP A 365 -18.11 1.45 -23.51
CA ASP A 365 -16.90 2.05 -22.93
C ASP A 365 -16.64 3.48 -23.41
N GLU A 366 -17.47 4.00 -24.35
CA GLU A 366 -17.28 5.35 -24.85
C GLU A 366 -17.39 6.41 -23.73
N TYR A 367 -16.49 7.38 -23.79
CA TYR A 367 -16.56 8.52 -22.88
C TYR A 367 -17.87 9.28 -23.06
N VAL A 368 -18.67 9.31 -21.99
CA VAL A 368 -19.89 10.12 -21.89
C VAL A 368 -19.87 10.77 -20.51
N PRO A 369 -19.88 12.11 -20.42
CA PRO A 369 -19.90 12.78 -19.13
C PRO A 369 -21.02 12.29 -18.21
N GLY A 370 -20.66 11.86 -16.98
CA GLY A 370 -21.61 11.39 -15.98
C GLY A 370 -22.15 9.96 -16.17
N SER A 371 -21.77 9.25 -17.23
CA SER A 371 -22.12 7.84 -17.44
C SER A 371 -21.32 6.88 -16.53
N SER A 372 -21.55 5.57 -16.63
CA SER A 372 -20.75 4.56 -15.91
C SER A 372 -19.38 4.30 -16.55
N ALA A 373 -19.15 4.78 -17.77
CA ALA A 373 -17.85 4.70 -18.42
C ALA A 373 -16.80 5.61 -17.75
N SER A 374 -15.56 5.49 -18.20
CA SER A 374 -14.43 6.22 -17.61
C SER A 374 -14.64 7.74 -17.56
N PRO A 375 -14.40 8.39 -16.41
CA PRO A 375 -14.49 9.85 -16.29
C PRO A 375 -13.31 10.60 -16.94
N THR A 376 -12.23 9.88 -17.34
CA THR A 376 -11.06 10.45 -17.99
C THR A 376 -10.89 9.97 -19.44
N GLY A 377 -11.68 9.00 -19.89
CA GLY A 377 -11.47 8.36 -21.19
C GLY A 377 -10.30 7.36 -21.20
N TYR A 378 -9.84 6.93 -20.04
CA TYR A 378 -8.85 5.86 -19.83
C TYR A 378 -9.38 4.85 -18.84
N TYR A 379 -8.93 3.58 -18.95
CA TYR A 379 -9.22 2.53 -17.99
C TYR A 379 -7.90 1.90 -17.53
N THR A 380 -7.96 1.04 -16.51
CA THR A 380 -6.79 0.36 -15.98
C THR A 380 -6.78 -1.10 -16.40
N ARG A 381 -5.61 -1.59 -16.86
CA ARG A 381 -5.36 -3.01 -17.17
C ARG A 381 -4.69 -3.72 -16.02
N LYS A 382 -3.80 -3.04 -15.32
CA LYS A 382 -2.97 -3.58 -14.24
C LYS A 382 -3.81 -4.16 -13.11
N TYR A 383 -3.40 -5.29 -12.55
CA TYR A 383 -4.13 -6.05 -11.52
C TYR A 383 -5.51 -6.61 -11.96
N PHE A 384 -5.85 -6.56 -13.23
CA PHE A 384 -7.09 -7.20 -13.67
C PHE A 384 -6.93 -8.72 -13.61
N ASP A 385 -7.77 -9.36 -12.80
CA ASP A 385 -7.81 -10.82 -12.63
C ASP A 385 -8.97 -11.41 -13.44
N PRO A 386 -8.72 -12.04 -14.59
CA PRO A 386 -9.78 -12.60 -15.42
C PRO A 386 -10.48 -13.80 -14.79
N GLN A 387 -9.82 -14.53 -13.88
CA GLN A 387 -10.34 -15.79 -13.33
C GLN A 387 -11.55 -15.61 -12.40
N HIS A 388 -11.81 -14.40 -11.91
CA HIS A 388 -12.87 -14.09 -10.95
C HIS A 388 -13.95 -13.16 -11.48
N LEU A 389 -14.07 -13.00 -12.80
CA LEU A 389 -15.07 -12.12 -13.42
C LEU A 389 -16.50 -12.37 -12.95
N SER A 390 -16.91 -13.62 -12.82
CA SER A 390 -18.28 -13.99 -12.43
C SER A 390 -18.64 -13.60 -10.99
N SER A 391 -17.66 -13.54 -10.07
CA SER A 391 -17.86 -13.16 -8.67
C SER A 391 -17.65 -11.66 -8.41
N LEU A 392 -17.08 -10.93 -9.37
CA LEU A 392 -16.65 -9.53 -9.22
C LEU A 392 -15.65 -9.33 -8.08
N GLN A 393 -14.89 -10.38 -7.73
CA GLN A 393 -13.90 -10.35 -6.66
C GLN A 393 -12.69 -11.20 -7.03
N SER A 394 -11.51 -10.80 -6.55
CA SER A 394 -10.24 -11.51 -6.75
C SER A 394 -9.60 -11.89 -5.42
N GLY A 395 -8.96 -13.04 -5.40
CA GLY A 395 -8.06 -13.47 -4.33
C GLY A 395 -6.59 -13.16 -4.61
N LEU A 396 -6.29 -12.39 -5.64
CA LEU A 396 -4.93 -11.99 -6.01
C LEU A 396 -4.28 -11.13 -4.93
N ASN A 397 -3.05 -11.47 -4.55
CA ASN A 397 -2.26 -10.69 -3.60
C ASN A 397 -1.91 -9.31 -4.16
N LEU A 398 -1.88 -8.30 -3.30
CA LEU A 398 -1.48 -6.93 -3.67
C LEU A 398 -0.06 -6.66 -3.16
N ILE A 399 0.87 -6.40 -4.06
CA ILE A 399 2.28 -6.25 -3.75
C ILE A 399 2.55 -4.86 -3.16
N LEU A 400 3.05 -4.81 -1.93
CA LEU A 400 3.41 -3.55 -1.24
C LEU A 400 4.87 -3.14 -1.47
N ILE A 401 5.77 -4.13 -1.57
CA ILE A 401 7.19 -3.92 -1.87
C ILE A 401 7.63 -5.02 -2.83
N ARG A 402 8.25 -4.63 -3.93
CA ARG A 402 8.82 -5.54 -4.91
C ARG A 402 10.26 -5.15 -5.26
N TYR A 403 11.00 -6.07 -5.84
CA TYR A 403 12.43 -5.89 -6.09
C TYR A 403 12.74 -4.65 -6.96
N ALA A 404 11.85 -4.28 -7.89
CA ALA A 404 11.97 -3.03 -8.63
C ALA A 404 12.03 -1.79 -7.71
N ASP A 405 11.36 -1.81 -6.54
CA ASP A 405 11.45 -0.72 -5.57
C ASP A 405 12.85 -0.64 -4.94
N VAL A 406 13.44 -1.80 -4.62
CA VAL A 406 14.84 -1.87 -4.12
C VAL A 406 15.81 -1.25 -5.12
N LEU A 407 15.66 -1.58 -6.41
CA LEU A 407 16.51 -1.03 -7.47
C LEU A 407 16.37 0.49 -7.61
N LEU A 408 15.13 1.01 -7.55
CA LEU A 408 14.88 2.44 -7.68
C LEU A 408 15.23 3.23 -6.42
N MET A 409 15.08 2.65 -5.23
CA MET A 409 15.59 3.24 -3.98
C MET A 409 17.11 3.36 -4.02
N ASN A 410 17.82 2.32 -4.50
CA ASN A 410 19.28 2.36 -4.68
C ASN A 410 19.69 3.43 -5.70
N ALA A 411 19.02 3.48 -6.86
CA ALA A 411 19.29 4.45 -7.92
C ALA A 411 19.12 5.88 -7.40
N GLU A 412 18.02 6.17 -6.69
CA GLU A 412 17.75 7.49 -6.12
C GLU A 412 18.81 7.88 -5.10
N ALA A 413 19.10 7.01 -4.13
CA ALA A 413 20.09 7.29 -3.11
C ALA A 413 21.50 7.49 -3.68
N LYS A 414 21.93 6.66 -4.63
CA LYS A 414 23.22 6.81 -5.32
C LYS A 414 23.30 8.13 -6.09
N ASN A 415 22.18 8.58 -6.69
CA ASN A 415 22.13 9.86 -7.37
C ASN A 415 22.27 11.02 -6.38
N GLU A 416 21.53 11.00 -5.28
CA GLU A 416 21.59 12.07 -4.27
C GLU A 416 22.98 12.19 -3.62
N LEU A 417 23.71 11.09 -3.49
CA LEU A 417 25.10 11.04 -3.03
C LEU A 417 26.13 11.41 -4.12
N GLY A 418 25.71 11.67 -5.37
CA GLY A 418 26.64 11.92 -6.48
C GLY A 418 27.45 10.68 -6.89
N GLN A 419 26.96 9.48 -6.56
CA GLN A 419 27.62 8.20 -6.84
C GLN A 419 27.00 7.46 -8.05
N PHE A 420 25.98 8.05 -8.70
CA PHE A 420 25.31 7.44 -9.84
C PHE A 420 26.24 7.42 -11.07
N ASN A 421 26.37 6.27 -11.70
CA ASN A 421 27.24 6.04 -12.86
C ASN A 421 26.68 4.93 -13.75
N SER A 422 27.38 4.57 -14.84
CA SER A 422 26.95 3.55 -15.78
C SER A 422 26.70 2.17 -15.14
N SER A 423 27.48 1.79 -14.14
CA SER A 423 27.31 0.50 -13.47
C SER A 423 26.01 0.47 -12.63
N VAL A 424 25.68 1.58 -11.96
CA VAL A 424 24.41 1.73 -11.24
C VAL A 424 23.24 1.75 -12.23
N TRP A 425 23.37 2.47 -13.34
CA TRP A 425 22.39 2.50 -14.42
C TRP A 425 22.09 1.10 -14.93
N ASP A 426 23.13 0.31 -15.24
CA ASP A 426 22.97 -1.02 -15.84
C ASP A 426 22.19 -1.98 -14.96
N ILE A 427 22.42 -1.94 -13.64
CA ILE A 427 21.75 -2.85 -12.68
C ILE A 427 20.40 -2.30 -12.17
N THR A 428 20.04 -1.08 -12.49
CA THR A 428 18.79 -0.43 -12.03
C THR A 428 17.91 -0.02 -13.22
N ILE A 429 18.08 1.16 -13.77
CA ILE A 429 17.21 1.73 -14.81
C ILE A 429 17.19 0.85 -16.08
N LYS A 430 18.36 0.45 -16.58
CA LYS A 430 18.44 -0.42 -17.76
C LYS A 430 17.75 -1.76 -17.52
N ALA A 431 17.99 -2.40 -16.39
CA ALA A 431 17.36 -3.68 -16.05
C ALA A 431 15.82 -3.57 -16.05
N LEU A 432 15.25 -2.49 -15.51
CA LEU A 432 13.82 -2.23 -15.53
C LEU A 432 13.29 -2.00 -16.95
N ARG A 433 14.00 -1.22 -17.76
CA ARG A 433 13.63 -0.93 -19.15
C ARG A 433 13.71 -2.17 -20.04
N GLU A 434 14.77 -2.97 -19.93
CA GLU A 434 14.89 -4.24 -20.65
C GLU A 434 13.75 -5.20 -20.29
N ARG A 435 13.43 -5.35 -18.98
CA ARG A 435 12.31 -6.15 -18.51
C ARG A 435 10.96 -5.62 -19.05
N ALA A 436 10.80 -4.29 -19.16
CA ALA A 436 9.61 -3.66 -19.72
C ALA A 436 9.46 -3.89 -21.24
N GLY A 437 10.55 -4.20 -21.94
CA GLY A 437 10.56 -4.46 -23.37
C GLY A 437 11.20 -3.36 -24.23
N PHE A 438 11.94 -2.43 -23.64
CA PHE A 438 12.76 -1.48 -24.41
C PHE A 438 13.89 -2.25 -25.12
N THR A 439 14.10 -1.90 -26.38
CA THR A 439 15.17 -2.49 -27.23
C THR A 439 16.07 -1.44 -27.87
N ASP A 440 15.66 -0.17 -27.84
CA ASP A 440 16.44 0.91 -28.44
C ASP A 440 17.66 1.24 -27.54
N ALA A 441 18.84 1.27 -28.16
CA ALA A 441 20.08 1.56 -27.48
C ALA A 441 20.10 2.93 -26.82
N SER A 442 19.37 3.93 -27.36
CA SER A 442 19.27 5.26 -26.77
C SER A 442 18.47 5.27 -25.46
N ALA A 443 17.50 4.35 -25.31
CA ALA A 443 16.76 4.19 -24.08
C ALA A 443 17.51 3.36 -23.01
N LEU A 444 18.39 2.46 -23.45
CA LEU A 444 19.06 1.48 -22.59
C LEU A 444 20.46 1.92 -22.13
N ASN A 445 21.18 2.70 -22.94
CA ASN A 445 22.54 3.09 -22.60
C ASN A 445 22.55 4.31 -21.68
N PHE A 446 23.49 4.30 -20.72
CA PHE A 446 23.73 5.44 -19.85
C PHE A 446 24.24 6.65 -20.63
N ASP A 447 23.57 7.79 -20.49
CA ASP A 447 24.03 9.05 -21.04
C ASP A 447 24.90 9.79 -19.99
N ASN A 448 26.20 9.80 -20.21
CA ASN A 448 27.17 10.41 -19.31
C ASN A 448 27.19 11.95 -19.40
N THR A 449 26.40 12.56 -20.26
CA THR A 449 26.25 14.01 -20.36
C THR A 449 25.22 14.57 -19.37
N LEU A 450 24.36 13.71 -18.82
CA LEU A 450 23.34 14.11 -17.85
C LEU A 450 23.99 14.49 -16.51
N ASN A 451 23.58 15.63 -15.99
CA ASN A 451 23.94 16.04 -14.63
C ASN A 451 23.04 15.37 -13.58
N GLN A 452 23.36 15.57 -12.29
CA GLN A 452 22.63 14.95 -11.16
C GLN A 452 21.12 15.31 -11.16
N GLU A 453 20.76 16.54 -11.50
CA GLU A 453 19.37 17.00 -11.54
C GLU A 453 18.59 16.30 -12.67
N GLN A 454 19.18 16.22 -13.85
CA GLN A 454 18.59 15.51 -14.99
C GLN A 454 18.47 14.01 -14.72
N LEU A 455 19.46 13.41 -14.07
CA LEU A 455 19.37 12.00 -13.63
C LEU A 455 18.27 11.80 -12.58
N ARG A 456 18.09 12.76 -11.66
CA ARG A 456 16.98 12.75 -10.68
C ARG A 456 15.64 12.72 -11.41
N ASP A 457 15.46 13.52 -12.45
CA ASP A 457 14.22 13.54 -13.22
C ASP A 457 13.98 12.21 -13.94
N VAL A 458 15.03 11.61 -14.51
CA VAL A 458 14.96 10.28 -15.14
C VAL A 458 14.55 9.24 -14.10
N ILE A 459 15.18 9.20 -12.94
CA ILE A 459 14.89 8.22 -11.88
C ILE A 459 13.47 8.39 -11.34
N ARG A 460 13.03 9.62 -11.11
CA ARG A 460 11.68 9.94 -10.65
C ARG A 460 10.62 9.56 -11.67
N ASN A 461 10.88 9.78 -12.96
CA ASN A 461 9.96 9.36 -14.02
C ASN A 461 9.93 7.83 -14.18
N GLU A 462 11.09 7.17 -14.11
CA GLU A 462 11.16 5.70 -14.11
C GLU A 462 10.34 5.11 -12.95
N ARG A 463 10.48 5.69 -11.75
CA ARG A 463 9.69 5.28 -10.58
C ARG A 463 8.18 5.51 -10.78
N ARG A 464 7.78 6.64 -11.37
CA ARG A 464 6.39 6.96 -11.67
C ARG A 464 5.76 5.93 -12.61
N THR A 465 6.42 5.62 -13.72
CA THR A 465 5.89 4.71 -14.75
C THR A 465 5.97 3.24 -14.31
N GLU A 466 6.98 2.85 -13.55
CA GLU A 466 7.14 1.52 -13.01
C GLU A 466 6.03 1.19 -12.00
N PHE A 467 5.73 2.11 -11.07
CA PHE A 467 4.75 1.91 -9.99
C PHE A 467 3.38 2.53 -10.23
N ALA A 468 3.08 2.94 -11.46
CA ALA A 468 1.78 3.50 -11.79
C ALA A 468 0.65 2.54 -11.38
N MET A 469 -0.38 3.06 -10.71
CA MET A 469 -1.54 2.34 -10.18
C MET A 469 -1.21 1.33 -9.07
N GLU A 470 -0.10 1.51 -8.33
CA GLU A 470 0.26 0.76 -7.12
C GLU A 470 0.13 1.58 -5.83
N GLY A 471 -0.45 2.80 -5.90
CA GLY A 471 -0.74 3.66 -4.75
C GLY A 471 0.48 4.34 -4.12
N LEU A 472 1.63 4.36 -4.79
CA LEU A 472 2.87 4.92 -4.26
C LEU A 472 3.12 6.38 -4.64
N ARG A 473 2.57 6.85 -5.76
CA ARG A 473 2.84 8.19 -6.31
C ARG A 473 2.59 9.33 -5.32
N ILE A 474 1.54 9.26 -4.52
CA ILE A 474 1.21 10.30 -3.54
C ILE A 474 2.31 10.48 -2.48
N PHE A 475 2.95 9.39 -2.07
CA PHE A 475 4.05 9.45 -1.12
C PHE A 475 5.30 10.06 -1.76
N ASP A 476 5.59 9.71 -3.01
CA ASP A 476 6.73 10.23 -3.76
C ASP A 476 6.63 11.74 -3.97
N ILE A 477 5.50 12.26 -4.47
CA ILE A 477 5.33 13.71 -4.71
C ILE A 477 5.36 14.53 -3.41
N ARG A 478 4.93 13.93 -2.27
CA ARG A 478 5.00 14.60 -0.97
C ARG A 478 6.43 14.61 -0.41
N ARG A 479 7.17 13.50 -0.44
CA ARG A 479 8.54 13.45 0.04
C ARG A 479 9.51 14.25 -0.83
N TRP A 480 9.28 14.31 -2.15
CA TRP A 480 10.04 15.14 -3.08
C TRP A 480 9.68 16.64 -3.03
N ARG A 481 8.65 17.00 -2.26
CA ARG A 481 8.16 18.39 -2.14
C ARG A 481 7.79 19.02 -3.48
N ILE A 482 7.10 18.27 -4.35
CA ILE A 482 6.58 18.72 -5.65
C ILE A 482 5.05 18.63 -5.74
N ALA A 483 4.37 18.36 -4.63
CA ALA A 483 2.91 18.20 -4.64
C ALA A 483 2.19 19.52 -5.05
N GLU A 484 2.68 20.67 -4.65
CA GLU A 484 2.17 21.98 -5.07
C GLU A 484 2.35 22.26 -6.57
N ASP A 485 3.31 21.63 -7.23
CA ASP A 485 3.57 21.81 -8.66
C ASP A 485 2.63 20.92 -9.49
N VAL A 486 2.35 19.70 -9.02
CA VAL A 486 1.63 18.67 -9.79
C VAL A 486 0.16 18.50 -9.37
N LEU A 487 -0.27 19.03 -8.22
CA LEU A 487 -1.62 18.94 -7.71
C LEU A 487 -2.36 20.29 -7.66
N ASN A 488 -1.99 21.24 -8.53
CA ASN A 488 -2.73 22.48 -8.72
C ASN A 488 -3.17 22.63 -10.17
N GLY A 489 -4.44 23.00 -10.37
CA GLY A 489 -5.05 23.11 -11.70
C GLY A 489 -5.92 21.91 -12.08
N TRP A 490 -6.24 21.79 -13.35
CA TRP A 490 -7.04 20.69 -13.84
C TRP A 490 -6.20 19.42 -13.98
N ALA A 491 -6.72 18.31 -13.48
CA ALA A 491 -6.32 16.97 -13.89
C ALA A 491 -7.09 16.64 -15.17
N HIS A 492 -6.39 16.14 -16.19
CA HIS A 492 -6.96 15.91 -17.50
C HIS A 492 -7.21 14.43 -17.78
N GLY A 493 -8.14 14.18 -18.69
CA GLY A 493 -8.32 12.90 -19.36
C GLY A 493 -7.98 13.02 -20.84
N ALA A 494 -8.33 11.99 -21.61
CA ALA A 494 -8.09 11.91 -23.06
C ALA A 494 -8.70 13.12 -23.81
N GLN A 495 -8.22 13.35 -25.01
CA GLN A 495 -8.63 14.48 -25.86
C GLN A 495 -10.01 14.26 -26.49
N TYR A 496 -11.05 14.11 -25.64
CA TYR A 496 -12.46 13.94 -26.03
C TYR A 496 -13.37 15.01 -25.41
N GLY A 497 -12.78 16.06 -24.85
CA GLY A 497 -13.45 17.19 -24.24
C GLY A 497 -13.86 18.28 -25.24
N ILE A 498 -14.09 19.48 -24.72
CA ILE A 498 -14.47 20.65 -25.53
C ILE A 498 -13.21 21.28 -26.12
N GLU A 499 -13.12 21.36 -27.46
CA GLU A 499 -11.93 21.84 -28.18
C GLU A 499 -11.45 23.23 -27.75
N SER A 500 -12.36 24.12 -27.36
CA SER A 500 -12.01 25.46 -26.89
C SER A 500 -11.52 25.53 -25.45
N GLN A 501 -11.46 24.37 -24.77
CA GLN A 501 -10.98 24.25 -23.38
C GLN A 501 -9.83 23.26 -23.34
N ASP A 502 -8.65 23.70 -22.86
CA ASP A 502 -7.47 22.86 -22.69
C ASP A 502 -7.17 21.97 -23.92
N ASN A 503 -7.25 22.56 -25.12
CA ASN A 503 -7.00 21.87 -26.40
C ASN A 503 -7.84 20.58 -26.60
N GLY A 504 -9.05 20.53 -26.05
CA GLY A 504 -9.93 19.38 -26.16
C GLY A 504 -9.66 18.24 -25.18
N TYR A 505 -8.77 18.42 -24.22
CA TYR A 505 -8.62 17.45 -23.13
C TYR A 505 -9.81 17.49 -22.19
N ILE A 506 -10.24 16.33 -21.70
CA ILE A 506 -11.27 16.24 -20.67
C ILE A 506 -10.77 16.91 -19.39
N ARG A 507 -11.52 17.87 -18.85
CA ARG A 507 -11.30 18.42 -17.51
C ARG A 507 -11.94 17.49 -16.49
N ALA A 508 -11.15 16.60 -15.91
CA ALA A 508 -11.66 15.58 -14.99
C ALA A 508 -11.89 16.12 -13.57
N ASN A 509 -10.89 16.81 -13.00
CA ASN A 509 -10.93 17.29 -11.61
C ASN A 509 -10.11 18.58 -11.46
N LEU A 510 -10.70 19.62 -10.86
CA LEU A 510 -9.94 20.79 -10.44
C LEU A 510 -9.30 20.52 -9.08
N ARG A 511 -7.98 20.60 -9.01
CA ARG A 511 -7.17 20.29 -7.84
C ARG A 511 -6.61 21.56 -7.21
N THR A 512 -6.47 21.51 -5.88
CA THR A 512 -5.86 22.58 -5.10
C THR A 512 -5.02 21.97 -4.00
N PHE A 513 -3.73 22.28 -4.00
CA PHE A 513 -2.80 21.89 -2.96
C PHE A 513 -2.22 23.12 -2.28
N ASP A 514 -2.42 23.22 -0.96
CA ASP A 514 -1.84 24.28 -0.14
C ASP A 514 -0.59 23.72 0.57
N PRO A 515 0.65 24.15 0.23
CA PRO A 515 1.87 23.64 0.83
C PRO A 515 1.99 23.95 2.33
N GLY A 516 1.27 24.96 2.84
CA GLY A 516 1.22 25.28 4.26
C GLY A 516 0.36 24.31 5.09
N LYS A 517 -0.38 23.45 4.42
CA LYS A 517 -1.42 22.62 5.04
C LYS A 517 -1.37 21.15 4.60
N HIS A 518 -1.35 20.86 3.29
CA HIS A 518 -1.71 19.56 2.74
C HIS A 518 -0.57 18.53 2.72
N TYR A 519 0.66 18.91 3.07
CA TYR A 519 1.76 17.93 3.21
C TYR A 519 1.56 16.96 4.38
N LEU A 520 0.80 17.37 5.41
CA LEU A 520 0.39 16.48 6.49
C LEU A 520 -1.14 16.44 6.58
N TRP A 521 -1.68 15.27 6.82
CA TRP A 521 -3.10 15.14 7.09
C TRP A 521 -3.46 15.73 8.46
N PRO A 522 -4.70 16.21 8.63
CA PRO A 522 -5.14 16.70 9.93
C PRO A 522 -5.29 15.53 10.90
N ILE A 523 -4.98 15.78 12.17
CA ILE A 523 -5.42 14.89 13.24
C ILE A 523 -6.95 14.87 13.24
N PRO A 524 -7.60 13.69 13.22
CA PRO A 524 -9.04 13.58 13.08
C PRO A 524 -9.79 14.38 14.17
N ARG A 525 -10.83 15.09 13.78
CA ARG A 525 -11.58 15.94 14.71
C ARG A 525 -12.12 15.19 15.90
N ASP A 526 -12.64 13.99 15.68
CA ASP A 526 -13.26 13.19 16.74
C ASP A 526 -12.24 12.74 17.79
N GLU A 527 -11.01 12.39 17.37
CA GLU A 527 -9.92 12.01 18.28
C GLU A 527 -9.51 13.18 19.18
N ARG A 528 -9.44 14.39 18.61
CA ARG A 528 -9.14 15.60 19.36
C ARG A 528 -10.26 16.03 20.33
N LEU A 529 -11.50 15.62 20.06
CA LEU A 529 -12.62 15.82 21.00
C LEU A 529 -12.55 14.87 22.20
N ILE A 530 -11.99 13.67 22.01
CA ILE A 530 -11.79 12.68 23.07
C ILE A 530 -10.54 13.03 23.89
N ASN A 531 -9.44 13.39 23.21
CA ASN A 531 -8.17 13.73 23.83
C ASN A 531 -7.69 15.13 23.40
N ASN A 532 -7.88 16.11 24.29
CA ASN A 532 -7.51 17.50 24.01
C ASN A 532 -5.98 17.75 23.94
N ASN A 533 -5.15 16.78 24.35
CA ASN A 533 -3.69 16.87 24.25
C ASN A 533 -3.18 16.59 22.81
N LEU A 534 -4.03 16.07 21.93
CA LEU A 534 -3.71 15.90 20.53
C LEU A 534 -3.77 17.27 19.82
N THR A 535 -2.64 17.93 19.72
CA THR A 535 -2.50 19.19 18.95
C THR A 535 -2.77 18.96 17.47
N GLN A 536 -3.18 19.99 16.74
CA GLN A 536 -3.43 19.89 15.29
C GLN A 536 -2.17 20.18 14.48
N ASN A 537 -2.11 19.66 13.26
CA ASN A 537 -1.07 19.99 12.30
C ASN A 537 -1.22 21.42 11.77
N PRO A 538 -0.10 22.07 11.33
CA PRO A 538 -0.17 23.43 10.79
C PRO A 538 -1.20 23.59 9.67
N GLY A 539 -1.90 24.71 9.66
CA GLY A 539 -2.90 25.04 8.63
C GLY A 539 -4.30 24.42 8.81
N TRP A 540 -4.46 23.48 9.76
CA TRP A 540 -5.72 22.77 10.00
C TRP A 540 -6.54 23.26 11.18
#